data_5fe4c16411435a8b295c843eb5e64b65
#
_entry.id   5fe4c16411435a8b295c843eb5e64b65
#
_cell.length_a   1.000
_cell.length_b   1.000
_cell.length_c   1.000
_cell.angle_alpha   90.00
_cell.angle_beta   90.00
_cell.angle_gamma   90.00
#
_symmetry.space_group_name_H-M   'P 1'
#
loop_
_entity.id
_entity.type
_entity.pdbx_description
1 polymer ?
#
loop_
_entity_poly.entity_id
_entity_poly.type
_entity_poly.pdbx_seq_one_letter_code
_entity_poly.pdbx_strand_id
1 'polypeptide(L)'
;MKLCLIKARAIYEPGGYGGADGLLVREGRIARLGGYDALKRAYPEAETLDWSALYVLPALVNTHVHLEFDATAQARVHYIDETPALRALGAAKRANEALKSGVATLRDAGSDWTLLDLKTPRAGELCALPRMQMAGPPLTVTGGHLHFLGEETDGVTDMVRQTRLRQKRGCDAVKLIVTGGQMTPGSVAERVSMTTEEIRAVVDEAHLLNVPTFAHCLTTEGFARCMDGGVDCIEHIACFIRNRENGLLERVYEPEVMARYAGQKRYFMMGLSAGYHNLDDFRSGKLGKITLEKVK
;
A
#
# COMPACT_ATOMS: atom_id res chain seq x y z
N MET A 1 13.33 -32.53 8.21
CA MET A 1 13.55 -31.07 8.28
C MET A 1 14.21 -30.62 6.97
N LYS A 2 13.58 -29.75 6.22
CA LYS A 2 14.21 -29.26 4.99
C LYS A 2 15.26 -28.20 5.37
N LEU A 3 16.54 -28.53 5.16
CA LEU A 3 17.68 -27.67 5.43
C LEU A 3 18.29 -27.28 4.08
N CYS A 4 18.42 -25.96 3.83
CA CYS A 4 18.95 -25.45 2.59
C CYS A 4 20.06 -24.43 2.89
N LEU A 5 21.19 -24.56 2.22
CA LEU A 5 22.32 -23.64 2.29
C LEU A 5 22.48 -22.92 0.95
N ILE A 6 22.26 -21.62 0.94
CA ILE A 6 22.44 -20.77 -0.24
C ILE A 6 23.87 -20.24 -0.22
N LYS A 7 24.59 -20.44 -1.34
CA LYS A 7 25.86 -19.75 -1.62
C LYS A 7 25.56 -18.54 -2.48
N ALA A 8 25.90 -17.34 -2.05
CA ALA A 8 25.66 -16.09 -2.78
C ALA A 8 26.98 -15.37 -3.09
N ARG A 9 26.93 -14.41 -4.01
CA ARG A 9 28.08 -13.48 -4.22
C ARG A 9 28.29 -12.60 -3.00
N ALA A 10 27.21 -12.07 -2.44
CA ALA A 10 27.18 -11.36 -1.18
C ALA A 10 25.73 -11.29 -0.67
N ILE A 11 25.58 -11.18 0.64
CA ILE A 11 24.28 -11.06 1.32
C ILE A 11 24.21 -9.71 2.00
N TYR A 12 23.11 -9.00 1.77
CA TYR A 12 22.86 -7.71 2.42
C TYR A 12 22.43 -7.93 3.88
N GLU A 13 23.13 -7.27 4.80
CA GLU A 13 22.90 -7.27 6.23
C GLU A 13 22.52 -5.85 6.71
N PRO A 14 21.96 -5.67 7.90
CA PRO A 14 21.74 -4.34 8.46
C PRO A 14 23.07 -3.53 8.48
N GLY A 15 23.11 -2.45 7.71
CA GLY A 15 24.31 -1.62 7.55
C GLY A 15 25.09 -1.84 6.25
N GLY A 16 24.69 -2.78 5.39
CA GLY A 16 25.30 -3.01 4.07
C GLY A 16 25.69 -4.45 3.81
N TYR A 17 26.65 -4.67 2.93
CA TYR A 17 27.20 -6.01 2.66
C TYR A 17 28.31 -6.31 3.67
N GLY A 18 27.99 -7.10 4.69
CA GLY A 18 28.87 -7.41 5.84
C GLY A 18 29.91 -8.52 5.59
N GLY A 19 30.00 -9.05 4.37
CA GLY A 19 30.95 -10.11 4.01
C GLY A 19 30.39 -11.53 4.13
N ALA A 20 29.12 -11.72 4.52
CA ALA A 20 28.46 -13.02 4.44
C ALA A 20 28.19 -13.39 2.98
N ASP A 21 28.51 -14.65 2.62
CA ASP A 21 28.23 -15.26 1.32
C ASP A 21 27.46 -16.59 1.46
N GLY A 22 27.12 -16.98 2.69
CA GLY A 22 26.35 -18.17 3.03
C GLY A 22 25.09 -17.85 3.85
N LEU A 23 23.94 -18.38 3.43
CA LEU A 23 22.65 -18.25 4.11
C LEU A 23 22.07 -19.64 4.36
N LEU A 24 21.98 -20.05 5.63
CA LEU A 24 21.33 -21.27 6.04
C LEU A 24 19.85 -21.04 6.32
N VAL A 25 19.00 -21.75 5.61
CA VAL A 25 17.54 -21.74 5.78
C VAL A 25 17.09 -23.07 6.37
N ARG A 26 16.32 -23.01 7.43
CA ARG A 26 15.69 -24.16 8.06
C ARG A 26 14.19 -23.94 8.16
N GLU A 27 13.41 -24.84 7.58
CA GLU A 27 11.93 -24.77 7.62
C GLU A 27 11.37 -23.40 7.15
N GLY A 28 11.96 -22.84 6.08
CA GLY A 28 11.53 -21.56 5.53
C GLY A 28 11.96 -20.32 6.33
N ARG A 29 12.81 -20.49 7.35
CA ARG A 29 13.33 -19.38 8.17
C ARG A 29 14.84 -19.27 8.04
N ILE A 30 15.36 -18.05 8.07
CA ILE A 30 16.80 -17.78 8.15
C ILE A 30 17.30 -18.29 9.50
N ALA A 31 18.13 -19.32 9.48
CA ALA A 31 18.73 -19.92 10.67
C ALA A 31 20.10 -19.31 10.97
N ARG A 32 20.93 -19.08 9.94
CA ARG A 32 22.28 -18.48 10.09
C ARG A 32 22.70 -17.72 8.84
N LEU A 33 23.49 -16.69 9.06
CA LEU A 33 24.30 -15.97 8.05
C LEU A 33 25.76 -16.13 8.39
N GLY A 34 26.64 -16.16 7.38
CA GLY A 34 28.09 -16.24 7.58
C GLY A 34 28.83 -16.66 6.32
N GLY A 35 30.09 -17.07 6.49
CA GLY A 35 30.88 -17.62 5.37
C GLY A 35 30.33 -18.97 4.91
N TYR A 36 30.11 -19.11 3.60
CA TYR A 36 29.55 -20.33 2.99
C TYR A 36 30.32 -21.60 3.38
N ASP A 37 31.65 -21.59 3.28
CA ASP A 37 32.48 -22.77 3.58
C ASP A 37 32.41 -23.20 5.03
N ALA A 38 32.29 -22.22 5.97
CA ALA A 38 32.11 -22.53 7.38
C ALA A 38 30.74 -23.16 7.65
N LEU A 39 29.69 -22.62 7.03
CA LEU A 39 28.33 -23.18 7.16
C LEU A 39 28.23 -24.54 6.50
N LYS A 40 28.87 -24.78 5.33
CA LYS A 40 28.87 -26.08 4.65
C LYS A 40 29.56 -27.14 5.47
N ARG A 41 30.66 -26.81 6.16
CA ARG A 41 31.32 -27.75 7.10
C ARG A 41 30.46 -28.09 8.29
N ALA A 42 29.73 -27.08 8.82
CA ALA A 42 28.87 -27.27 10.00
C ALA A 42 27.55 -28.01 9.68
N TYR A 43 27.08 -27.94 8.44
CA TYR A 43 25.83 -28.51 7.97
C TYR A 43 26.04 -29.24 6.64
N PRO A 44 26.83 -30.33 6.62
CA PRO A 44 27.18 -31.03 5.37
C PRO A 44 25.97 -31.65 4.67
N GLU A 45 24.91 -31.96 5.44
CA GLU A 45 23.65 -32.54 4.97
C GLU A 45 22.73 -31.50 4.28
N ALA A 46 23.02 -30.21 4.39
CA ALA A 46 22.17 -29.16 3.79
C ALA A 46 22.21 -29.23 2.26
N GLU A 47 21.02 -29.23 1.66
CA GLU A 47 20.89 -29.04 0.20
C GLU A 47 21.48 -27.68 -0.18
N THR A 48 22.37 -27.66 -1.17
CA THR A 48 23.04 -26.42 -1.57
C THR A 48 22.37 -25.83 -2.81
N LEU A 49 22.05 -24.54 -2.73
CA LEU A 49 21.67 -23.71 -3.87
C LEU A 49 22.84 -22.77 -4.20
N ASP A 50 23.39 -22.91 -5.38
CA ASP A 50 24.49 -22.06 -5.83
C ASP A 50 23.97 -20.81 -6.56
N TRP A 51 24.00 -19.68 -5.85
CA TRP A 51 23.73 -18.34 -6.35
C TRP A 51 24.99 -17.46 -6.27
N SER A 52 26.17 -18.04 -6.42
CA SER A 52 27.46 -17.33 -6.31
C SER A 52 27.63 -16.15 -7.28
N ALA A 53 26.83 -16.09 -8.34
CA ALA A 53 26.75 -14.94 -9.26
C ALA A 53 25.75 -13.85 -8.81
N LEU A 54 24.92 -14.09 -7.78
CA LEU A 54 23.81 -13.23 -7.38
C LEU A 54 24.04 -12.60 -6.02
N TYR A 55 23.50 -11.41 -5.85
CA TYR A 55 23.37 -10.76 -4.56
C TYR A 55 22.04 -11.15 -3.91
N VAL A 56 22.05 -11.40 -2.61
CA VAL A 56 20.86 -11.71 -1.83
C VAL A 56 20.50 -10.52 -0.96
N LEU A 57 19.26 -10.07 -1.04
CA LEU A 57 18.71 -8.95 -0.28
C LEU A 57 17.41 -9.38 0.39
N PRO A 58 16.99 -8.69 1.48
CA PRO A 58 15.60 -8.78 1.93
C PRO A 58 14.64 -8.44 0.81
N ALA A 59 13.56 -9.21 0.69
CA ALA A 59 12.55 -8.94 -0.33
C ALA A 59 11.91 -7.56 -0.13
N LEU A 60 11.51 -6.93 -1.24
CA LEU A 60 10.86 -5.63 -1.21
C LEU A 60 9.42 -5.74 -0.67
N VAL A 61 8.98 -4.66 -0.05
CA VAL A 61 7.60 -4.48 0.44
C VAL A 61 6.99 -3.27 -0.27
N ASN A 62 5.85 -3.45 -0.93
CA ASN A 62 5.08 -2.33 -1.46
C ASN A 62 3.87 -2.10 -0.55
N THR A 63 3.86 -0.97 0.14
CA THR A 63 2.86 -0.64 1.16
C THR A 63 1.63 0.09 0.62
N HIS A 64 1.56 0.34 -0.70
CA HIS A 64 0.41 0.99 -1.31
C HIS A 64 0.22 0.55 -2.77
N VAL A 65 -0.71 -0.34 -2.98
CA VAL A 65 -1.19 -0.73 -4.31
C VAL A 65 -2.71 -0.74 -4.35
N HIS A 66 -3.26 -0.62 -5.53
CA HIS A 66 -4.65 -0.96 -5.84
C HIS A 66 -4.60 -2.02 -6.92
N LEU A 67 -4.69 -3.29 -6.53
CA LEU A 67 -4.49 -4.41 -7.45
C LEU A 67 -5.55 -4.51 -8.55
N GLU A 68 -6.71 -3.89 -8.38
CA GLU A 68 -7.74 -3.83 -9.42
C GLU A 68 -7.45 -2.82 -10.52
N PHE A 69 -6.56 -1.85 -10.28
CA PHE A 69 -6.21 -0.85 -11.29
C PHE A 69 -4.98 -1.28 -12.08
N ASP A 70 -5.07 -1.15 -13.39
CA ASP A 70 -4.03 -1.58 -14.34
C ASP A 70 -2.92 -0.53 -14.56
N ALA A 71 -2.92 0.55 -13.77
CA ALA A 71 -1.98 1.67 -13.85
C ALA A 71 -1.99 2.40 -15.21
N THR A 72 -3.04 2.28 -16.01
CA THR A 72 -3.24 3.06 -17.23
C THR A 72 -4.05 4.33 -16.95
N ALA A 73 -4.09 5.25 -17.90
CA ALA A 73 -4.96 6.43 -17.83
C ALA A 73 -6.46 6.06 -17.82
N GLN A 74 -6.81 4.84 -18.21
CA GLN A 74 -8.18 4.32 -18.27
C GLN A 74 -8.52 3.38 -17.08
N ALA A 75 -7.64 3.24 -16.09
CA ALA A 75 -7.77 2.27 -15.01
C ALA A 75 -9.15 2.26 -14.33
N ARG A 76 -9.76 3.43 -14.09
CA ARG A 76 -11.11 3.53 -13.54
C ARG A 76 -12.20 3.04 -14.51
N VAL A 77 -12.06 3.34 -15.80
CA VAL A 77 -13.01 2.91 -16.83
C VAL A 77 -12.97 1.38 -16.93
N HIS A 78 -11.77 0.81 -17.03
CA HIS A 78 -11.58 -0.64 -17.04
C HIS A 78 -12.19 -1.30 -15.80
N TYR A 79 -11.95 -0.73 -14.61
CA TYR A 79 -12.55 -1.23 -13.38
C TYR A 79 -14.08 -1.27 -13.44
N ILE A 80 -14.73 -0.24 -13.97
CA ILE A 80 -16.19 -0.16 -14.05
C ILE A 80 -16.76 -1.13 -15.08
N ASP A 81 -16.09 -1.27 -16.22
CA ASP A 81 -16.56 -2.08 -17.35
C ASP A 81 -16.24 -3.58 -17.19
N GLU A 82 -15.23 -3.93 -16.38
CA GLU A 82 -14.83 -5.31 -16.15
C GLU A 82 -15.70 -6.01 -15.11
N THR A 83 -15.94 -7.30 -15.35
CA THR A 83 -16.59 -8.16 -14.35
C THR A 83 -15.66 -8.39 -13.14
N PRO A 84 -16.21 -8.69 -11.94
CA PRO A 84 -15.38 -9.02 -10.77
C PRO A 84 -14.37 -10.15 -11.03
N ALA A 85 -14.76 -11.16 -11.82
CA ALA A 85 -13.87 -12.26 -12.19
C ALA A 85 -12.68 -11.78 -13.02
N LEU A 86 -12.90 -10.91 -14.01
CA LEU A 86 -11.83 -10.35 -14.84
C LEU A 86 -10.90 -9.45 -14.02
N ARG A 87 -11.45 -8.63 -13.12
CA ARG A 87 -10.66 -7.82 -12.18
C ARG A 87 -9.78 -8.69 -11.28
N ALA A 88 -10.32 -9.79 -10.73
CA ALA A 88 -9.55 -10.72 -9.90
C ALA A 88 -8.41 -11.39 -10.67
N LEU A 89 -8.63 -11.80 -11.92
CA LEU A 89 -7.58 -12.34 -12.80
C LEU A 89 -6.50 -11.30 -13.10
N GLY A 90 -6.89 -10.07 -13.40
CA GLY A 90 -5.98 -8.95 -13.62
C GLY A 90 -5.16 -8.63 -12.36
N ALA A 91 -5.79 -8.62 -11.20
CA ALA A 91 -5.14 -8.39 -9.91
C ALA A 91 -4.13 -9.51 -9.58
N ALA A 92 -4.48 -10.78 -9.79
CA ALA A 92 -3.58 -11.91 -9.59
C ALA A 92 -2.35 -11.82 -10.52
N LYS A 93 -2.55 -11.44 -11.79
CA LYS A 93 -1.45 -11.20 -12.75
C LYS A 93 -0.52 -10.11 -12.23
N ARG A 94 -1.03 -8.94 -11.84
CA ARG A 94 -0.23 -7.81 -11.33
C ARG A 94 0.50 -8.16 -10.05
N ALA A 95 -0.12 -8.90 -9.14
CA ALA A 95 0.52 -9.41 -7.92
C ALA A 95 1.67 -10.37 -8.24
N ASN A 96 1.50 -11.28 -9.21
CA ASN A 96 2.56 -12.17 -9.68
C ASN A 96 3.73 -11.41 -10.33
N GLU A 97 3.44 -10.38 -11.13
CA GLU A 97 4.46 -9.51 -11.73
C GLU A 97 5.26 -8.76 -10.65
N ALA A 98 4.60 -8.25 -9.61
CA ALA A 98 5.26 -7.65 -8.45
C ALA A 98 6.17 -8.65 -7.74
N LEU A 99 5.71 -9.89 -7.51
CA LEU A 99 6.54 -10.94 -6.92
C LEU A 99 7.78 -11.24 -7.77
N LYS A 100 7.63 -11.36 -9.09
CA LYS A 100 8.75 -11.58 -10.02
C LYS A 100 9.76 -10.43 -10.02
N SER A 101 9.33 -9.20 -9.70
CA SER A 101 10.22 -8.04 -9.56
C SER A 101 10.85 -7.90 -8.17
N GLY A 102 10.67 -8.90 -7.29
CA GLY A 102 11.28 -8.94 -5.95
C GLY A 102 10.39 -8.39 -4.82
N VAL A 103 9.14 -8.00 -5.11
CA VAL A 103 8.20 -7.54 -4.08
C VAL A 103 7.48 -8.74 -3.49
N ALA A 104 7.92 -9.20 -2.31
CA ALA A 104 7.34 -10.38 -1.65
C ALA A 104 6.17 -10.05 -0.70
N THR A 105 5.89 -8.78 -0.46
CA THR A 105 4.74 -8.35 0.35
C THR A 105 4.09 -7.12 -0.27
N LEU A 106 2.76 -7.17 -0.40
CA LEU A 106 1.92 -6.06 -0.87
C LEU A 106 0.90 -5.66 0.21
N ARG A 107 0.64 -4.36 0.35
CA ARG A 107 -0.55 -3.84 1.04
C ARG A 107 -1.47 -3.22 0.00
N ASP A 108 -2.62 -3.88 -0.25
CA ASP A 108 -3.68 -3.34 -1.10
C ASP A 108 -4.46 -2.26 -0.34
N ALA A 109 -4.48 -1.06 -0.90
CA ALA A 109 -4.99 0.14 -0.27
C ALA A 109 -6.48 0.41 -0.56
N GLY A 110 -7.13 -0.55 -1.17
CA GLY A 110 -8.56 -0.51 -1.47
C GLY A 110 -8.90 -1.29 -2.73
N SER A 111 -9.80 -2.23 -2.58
CA SER A 111 -10.31 -3.12 -3.63
C SER A 111 -11.73 -3.56 -3.26
N ASP A 112 -12.47 -4.16 -4.19
CA ASP A 112 -13.73 -4.78 -3.81
C ASP A 112 -13.52 -6.06 -2.97
N TRP A 113 -14.62 -6.59 -2.44
CA TRP A 113 -14.57 -7.77 -1.57
C TRP A 113 -14.01 -9.03 -2.24
N THR A 114 -14.13 -9.14 -3.56
CA THR A 114 -13.71 -10.30 -4.35
C THR A 114 -12.20 -10.55 -4.22
N LEU A 115 -11.40 -9.47 -4.09
CA LEU A 115 -9.95 -9.61 -4.01
C LEU A 115 -9.44 -10.22 -2.71
N LEU A 116 -10.24 -10.27 -1.65
CA LEU A 116 -9.85 -10.95 -0.41
C LEU A 116 -9.55 -12.44 -0.65
N ASP A 117 -10.12 -13.04 -1.68
CA ASP A 117 -9.83 -14.43 -2.04
C ASP A 117 -8.37 -14.65 -2.47
N LEU A 118 -7.68 -13.63 -2.97
CA LEU A 118 -6.28 -13.73 -3.39
C LEU A 118 -5.31 -13.98 -2.22
N LYS A 119 -5.68 -13.68 -0.99
CA LYS A 119 -4.84 -13.96 0.19
C LYS A 119 -5.07 -15.37 0.77
N THR A 120 -5.98 -16.13 0.21
CA THR A 120 -6.27 -17.49 0.68
C THR A 120 -5.15 -18.47 0.29
N PRO A 121 -4.91 -19.53 1.08
CA PRO A 121 -3.96 -20.58 0.70
C PRO A 121 -4.28 -21.19 -0.68
N ARG A 122 -5.57 -21.31 -0.99
CA ARG A 122 -6.03 -21.86 -2.28
C ARG A 122 -5.59 -21.02 -3.47
N ALA A 123 -5.63 -19.69 -3.36
CA ALA A 123 -5.14 -18.81 -4.42
C ALA A 123 -3.62 -18.98 -4.62
N GLY A 124 -2.85 -19.15 -3.55
CA GLY A 124 -1.42 -19.43 -3.60
C GLY A 124 -1.06 -20.77 -4.26
N GLU A 125 -1.97 -21.76 -4.22
CA GLU A 125 -1.83 -23.02 -4.96
C GLU A 125 -2.07 -22.85 -6.47
N LEU A 126 -2.94 -21.91 -6.84
CA LEU A 126 -3.31 -21.67 -8.25
C LEU A 126 -2.30 -20.79 -8.98
N CYS A 127 -1.71 -19.82 -8.30
CA CYS A 127 -0.68 -18.94 -8.86
C CYS A 127 0.28 -18.45 -7.79
N ALA A 128 1.53 -18.21 -8.18
CA ALA A 128 2.52 -17.64 -7.27
C ALA A 128 2.15 -16.18 -6.95
N LEU A 129 1.87 -15.90 -5.69
CA LEU A 129 1.47 -14.60 -5.20
C LEU A 129 2.39 -14.14 -4.05
N PRO A 130 2.65 -12.83 -3.90
CA PRO A 130 3.31 -12.30 -2.72
C PRO A 130 2.40 -12.48 -1.49
N ARG A 131 2.94 -12.26 -0.30
CA ARG A 131 2.10 -12.07 0.88
C ARG A 131 1.28 -10.80 0.69
N MET A 132 -0.03 -10.88 0.88
CA MET A 132 -0.93 -9.75 0.72
C MET A 132 -1.56 -9.36 2.03
N GLN A 133 -1.56 -8.06 2.31
CA GLN A 133 -2.38 -7.40 3.31
C GLN A 133 -3.46 -6.61 2.59
N MET A 134 -4.72 -6.89 2.88
CA MET A 134 -5.86 -6.38 2.11
C MET A 134 -6.76 -5.54 3.01
N ALA A 135 -7.06 -4.31 2.57
CA ALA A 135 -8.02 -3.45 3.26
C ALA A 135 -9.48 -3.72 2.86
N GLY A 136 -9.69 -4.38 1.70
CA GLY A 136 -11.02 -4.45 1.09
C GLY A 136 -11.52 -3.05 0.65
N PRO A 137 -12.83 -2.85 0.47
CA PRO A 137 -13.37 -1.56 0.08
C PRO A 137 -13.00 -0.46 1.10
N PRO A 138 -12.47 0.69 0.65
CA PRO A 138 -12.12 1.77 1.56
C PRO A 138 -13.38 2.40 2.19
N LEU A 139 -13.23 2.95 3.40
CA LEU A 139 -14.26 3.79 4.00
C LEU A 139 -14.21 5.18 3.36
N THR A 140 -15.27 5.57 2.70
CA THR A 140 -15.43 6.89 2.07
C THR A 140 -16.83 7.41 2.31
N VAL A 141 -16.99 8.72 2.41
CA VAL A 141 -18.30 9.35 2.56
C VAL A 141 -19.09 9.32 1.25
N THR A 142 -20.40 9.53 1.31
CA THR A 142 -21.26 9.63 0.12
C THR A 142 -20.68 10.60 -0.92
N GLY A 143 -20.47 10.12 -2.16
CA GLY A 143 -19.83 10.86 -3.25
C GLY A 143 -18.34 11.17 -3.04
N GLY A 144 -17.70 10.56 -2.04
CA GLY A 144 -16.29 10.73 -1.74
C GLY A 144 -15.37 10.07 -2.76
N HIS A 145 -14.07 10.29 -2.60
CA HIS A 145 -13.07 9.66 -3.46
C HIS A 145 -13.11 8.14 -3.34
N LEU A 146 -12.98 7.41 -4.47
CA LEU A 146 -13.06 5.95 -4.58
C LEU A 146 -14.41 5.35 -4.14
N HIS A 147 -15.50 6.13 -4.11
CA HIS A 147 -16.83 5.62 -3.76
C HIS A 147 -17.27 4.41 -4.61
N PHE A 148 -16.76 4.29 -5.83
CA PHE A 148 -17.09 3.20 -6.75
C PHE A 148 -16.42 1.85 -6.39
N LEU A 149 -15.47 1.82 -5.44
CA LEU A 149 -14.83 0.57 -4.98
C LEU A 149 -15.68 -0.17 -3.93
N GLY A 150 -16.64 0.48 -3.32
CA GLY A 150 -17.40 -0.15 -2.26
C GLY A 150 -18.54 0.69 -1.73
N GLU A 151 -18.87 0.44 -0.48
CA GLU A 151 -20.00 1.08 0.20
C GLU A 151 -19.62 2.47 0.72
N GLU A 152 -20.44 3.45 0.37
CA GLU A 152 -20.38 4.78 0.95
C GLU A 152 -20.83 4.72 2.43
N THR A 153 -20.18 5.49 3.28
CA THR A 153 -20.29 5.36 4.74
C THR A 153 -20.34 6.75 5.38
N ASP A 154 -21.44 7.10 6.01
CA ASP A 154 -21.64 8.43 6.63
C ASP A 154 -21.93 8.31 8.11
N GLY A 155 -21.31 9.17 8.91
CA GLY A 155 -21.52 9.31 10.35
C GLY A 155 -20.90 8.19 11.19
N VAL A 156 -20.69 8.49 12.45
CA VAL A 156 -19.96 7.65 13.41
C VAL A 156 -20.51 6.23 13.51
N THR A 157 -21.83 6.07 13.59
CA THR A 157 -22.46 4.75 13.76
C THR A 157 -22.19 3.83 12.58
N ASP A 158 -22.30 4.38 11.35
CA ASP A 158 -22.06 3.58 10.16
C ASP A 158 -20.56 3.31 9.96
N MET A 159 -19.69 4.26 10.25
CA MET A 159 -18.23 4.08 10.25
C MET A 159 -17.82 2.91 11.17
N VAL A 160 -18.34 2.83 12.39
CA VAL A 160 -18.08 1.73 13.33
C VAL A 160 -18.62 0.40 12.77
N ARG A 161 -19.85 0.37 12.26
CA ARG A 161 -20.44 -0.83 11.66
C ARG A 161 -19.59 -1.35 10.50
N GLN A 162 -19.15 -0.49 9.63
CA GLN A 162 -18.36 -0.83 8.46
C GLN A 162 -16.92 -1.27 8.85
N THR A 163 -16.36 -0.72 9.92
CA THR A 163 -15.07 -1.17 10.47
C THR A 163 -15.18 -2.63 10.94
N ARG A 164 -16.23 -2.96 11.70
CA ARG A 164 -16.53 -4.34 12.15
C ARG A 164 -16.73 -5.30 10.97
N LEU A 165 -17.40 -4.84 9.91
CA LEU A 165 -17.64 -5.66 8.72
C LEU A 165 -16.32 -6.03 8.03
N ARG A 166 -15.35 -5.11 7.94
CA ARG A 166 -14.03 -5.37 7.35
C ARG A 166 -13.28 -6.42 8.14
N GLN A 167 -13.23 -6.28 9.44
CA GLN A 167 -12.61 -7.29 10.31
C GLN A 167 -13.32 -8.64 10.19
N LYS A 168 -14.66 -8.67 10.23
CA LYS A 168 -15.46 -9.90 10.06
C LYS A 168 -15.15 -10.61 8.74
N ARG A 169 -14.88 -9.86 7.67
CA ARG A 169 -14.53 -10.41 6.33
C ARG A 169 -13.05 -10.73 6.17
N GLY A 170 -12.24 -10.50 7.21
CA GLY A 170 -10.82 -10.85 7.23
C GLY A 170 -9.91 -9.83 6.57
N CYS A 171 -10.29 -8.56 6.50
CA CYS A 171 -9.37 -7.49 6.13
C CYS A 171 -8.24 -7.38 7.15
N ASP A 172 -7.03 -7.08 6.69
CA ASP A 172 -5.83 -6.96 7.52
C ASP A 172 -5.63 -5.53 8.05
N ALA A 173 -6.31 -4.57 7.46
CA ALA A 173 -6.27 -3.15 7.82
C ALA A 173 -7.57 -2.45 7.40
N VAL A 174 -7.84 -1.29 7.97
CA VAL A 174 -8.96 -0.42 7.56
C VAL A 174 -8.40 0.79 6.83
N LYS A 175 -8.84 0.99 5.59
CA LYS A 175 -8.50 2.17 4.78
C LYS A 175 -9.58 3.23 4.90
N LEU A 176 -9.18 4.46 5.25
CA LEU A 176 -10.02 5.64 5.25
C LEU A 176 -9.69 6.55 4.05
N ILE A 177 -10.70 7.20 3.49
CA ILE A 177 -10.56 8.24 2.47
C ILE A 177 -10.93 9.59 3.11
N VAL A 178 -9.95 10.23 3.72
CA VAL A 178 -10.18 11.44 4.51
C VAL A 178 -10.33 12.69 3.65
N THR A 179 -9.69 12.71 2.49
CA THR A 179 -9.82 13.83 1.54
C THR A 179 -10.34 13.36 0.20
N GLY A 180 -10.77 14.27 -0.64
CA GLY A 180 -10.99 14.00 -2.06
C GLY A 180 -9.72 13.50 -2.74
N GLY A 181 -9.84 13.12 -4.00
CA GLY A 181 -8.73 12.56 -4.77
C GLY A 181 -8.91 12.78 -6.26
N GLN A 182 -7.95 12.30 -7.04
CA GLN A 182 -7.84 12.65 -8.45
C GLN A 182 -8.46 11.62 -9.40
N MET A 183 -8.67 10.37 -8.96
CA MET A 183 -9.20 9.30 -9.83
C MET A 183 -10.72 9.29 -9.93
N THR A 184 -11.43 10.02 -9.06
CA THR A 184 -12.89 10.00 -8.99
C THR A 184 -13.46 11.27 -9.59
N PRO A 185 -14.26 11.21 -10.66
CA PRO A 185 -14.95 12.37 -11.21
C PRO A 185 -15.82 13.06 -10.15
N GLY A 186 -15.77 14.39 -10.12
CA GLY A 186 -16.51 15.20 -9.15
C GLY A 186 -15.88 15.26 -7.76
N SER A 187 -14.87 14.43 -7.47
CA SER A 187 -14.12 14.53 -6.23
C SER A 187 -13.14 15.71 -6.26
N VAL A 188 -13.09 16.47 -5.19
CA VAL A 188 -12.26 17.67 -5.03
C VAL A 188 -11.09 17.32 -4.11
N ALA A 189 -9.87 17.24 -4.67
CA ALA A 189 -8.68 16.73 -3.99
C ALA A 189 -8.34 17.48 -2.69
N GLU A 190 -8.58 18.79 -2.66
CA GLU A 190 -8.35 19.66 -1.51
C GLU A 190 -9.51 19.72 -0.50
N ARG A 191 -10.59 18.97 -0.72
CA ARG A 191 -11.72 18.90 0.21
C ARG A 191 -11.48 17.80 1.24
N VAL A 192 -11.55 18.17 2.52
CA VAL A 192 -11.59 17.21 3.63
C VAL A 192 -13.03 16.69 3.77
N SER A 193 -13.21 15.38 3.70
CA SER A 193 -14.52 14.73 3.64
C SER A 193 -14.97 14.16 4.99
N MET A 194 -14.03 13.72 5.84
CA MET A 194 -14.32 13.14 7.14
C MET A 194 -14.04 14.12 8.27
N THR A 195 -14.88 14.09 9.29
CA THR A 195 -14.63 14.79 10.56
C THR A 195 -13.60 14.03 11.42
N THR A 196 -12.97 14.72 12.37
CA THR A 196 -12.06 14.08 13.34
C THR A 196 -12.79 13.04 14.20
N GLU A 197 -14.08 13.27 14.49
CA GLU A 197 -14.92 12.34 15.26
C GLU A 197 -15.15 11.03 14.51
N GLU A 198 -15.50 11.09 13.22
CA GLU A 198 -15.65 9.89 12.37
C GLU A 198 -14.33 9.10 12.25
N ILE A 199 -13.22 9.81 12.02
CA ILE A 199 -11.88 9.18 11.94
C ILE A 199 -11.56 8.48 13.25
N ARG A 200 -11.74 9.16 14.39
CA ARG A 200 -11.47 8.59 15.72
C ARG A 200 -12.34 7.37 15.99
N ALA A 201 -13.62 7.41 15.64
CA ALA A 201 -14.51 6.28 15.83
C ALA A 201 -14.05 5.03 15.05
N VAL A 202 -13.56 5.20 13.81
CA VAL A 202 -12.98 4.11 13.03
C VAL A 202 -11.70 3.59 13.69
N VAL A 203 -10.80 4.48 14.12
CA VAL A 203 -9.51 4.12 14.72
C VAL A 203 -9.72 3.37 16.02
N ASP A 204 -10.54 3.88 16.92
CA ASP A 204 -10.81 3.27 18.22
C ASP A 204 -11.42 1.87 18.05
N GLU A 205 -12.41 1.73 17.14
CA GLU A 205 -13.01 0.42 16.87
C GLU A 205 -12.02 -0.55 16.21
N ALA A 206 -11.21 -0.09 15.25
CA ALA A 206 -10.21 -0.92 14.59
C ALA A 206 -9.15 -1.42 15.58
N HIS A 207 -8.68 -0.54 16.48
CA HIS A 207 -7.72 -0.90 17.51
C HIS A 207 -8.29 -1.91 18.53
N LEU A 208 -9.56 -1.77 18.93
CA LEU A 208 -10.24 -2.79 19.76
C LEU A 208 -10.28 -4.16 19.07
N LEU A 209 -10.34 -4.18 17.74
CA LEU A 209 -10.32 -5.39 16.93
C LEU A 209 -8.90 -5.85 16.55
N ASN A 210 -7.85 -5.19 17.03
CA ASN A 210 -6.43 -5.42 16.68
C ASN A 210 -6.15 -5.27 15.16
N VAL A 211 -6.82 -4.35 14.49
CA VAL A 211 -6.66 -4.06 13.05
C VAL A 211 -6.09 -2.66 12.90
N PRO A 212 -4.96 -2.48 12.19
CA PRO A 212 -4.39 -1.15 11.96
C PRO A 212 -5.21 -0.35 10.94
N THR A 213 -5.03 0.98 11.00
CA THR A 213 -5.70 1.95 10.13
C THR A 213 -4.71 2.70 9.25
N PHE A 214 -5.15 3.06 8.04
CA PHE A 214 -4.39 3.96 7.19
C PHE A 214 -5.31 4.83 6.33
N ALA A 215 -4.86 6.06 6.04
CA ALA A 215 -5.72 7.07 5.46
C ALA A 215 -5.14 7.73 4.20
N HIS A 216 -5.94 7.79 3.13
CA HIS A 216 -5.70 8.70 2.02
C HIS A 216 -5.88 10.14 2.49
N CYS A 217 -4.84 10.97 2.30
CA CYS A 217 -4.83 12.35 2.75
C CYS A 217 -3.99 13.22 1.83
N LEU A 218 -4.62 14.23 1.22
CA LEU A 218 -3.96 15.14 0.29
C LEU A 218 -3.81 16.57 0.81
N THR A 219 -4.35 16.90 2.00
CA THR A 219 -4.33 18.27 2.52
C THR A 219 -3.70 18.35 3.90
N THR A 220 -3.19 19.52 4.29
CA THR A 220 -2.67 19.78 5.63
C THR A 220 -3.77 19.66 6.70
N GLU A 221 -4.98 20.15 6.42
CA GLU A 221 -6.12 20.00 7.33
C GLU A 221 -6.49 18.52 7.52
N GLY A 222 -6.57 17.74 6.43
CA GLY A 222 -6.83 16.30 6.51
C GLY A 222 -5.75 15.56 7.28
N PHE A 223 -4.48 15.96 7.12
CA PHE A 223 -3.37 15.44 7.91
C PHE A 223 -3.58 15.71 9.41
N ALA A 224 -3.92 16.93 9.79
CA ALA A 224 -4.20 17.27 11.19
C ALA A 224 -5.34 16.43 11.76
N ARG A 225 -6.45 16.26 11.02
CA ARG A 225 -7.57 15.40 11.43
C ARG A 225 -7.18 13.94 11.58
N CYS A 226 -6.33 13.41 10.68
CA CYS A 226 -5.80 12.04 10.78
C CYS A 226 -4.95 11.86 12.05
N MET A 227 -4.07 12.84 12.34
CA MET A 227 -3.23 12.80 13.53
C MET A 227 -4.06 12.88 14.82
N ASP A 228 -5.01 13.81 14.87
CA ASP A 228 -5.91 13.99 16.03
C ASP A 228 -6.86 12.79 16.20
N GLY A 229 -7.26 12.15 15.11
CA GLY A 229 -8.06 10.94 15.09
C GLY A 229 -7.27 9.66 15.41
N GLY A 230 -5.94 9.72 15.43
CA GLY A 230 -5.09 8.60 15.84
C GLY A 230 -4.74 7.58 14.75
N VAL A 231 -4.89 7.92 13.45
CA VAL A 231 -4.59 7.03 12.32
C VAL A 231 -3.15 6.53 12.38
N ASP A 232 -2.93 5.23 12.16
CA ASP A 232 -1.59 4.61 12.28
C ASP A 232 -0.66 4.96 11.12
N CYS A 233 -1.18 5.04 9.90
CA CYS A 233 -0.39 5.37 8.70
C CYS A 233 -1.12 6.39 7.83
N ILE A 234 -0.46 7.50 7.49
CA ILE A 234 -1.04 8.54 6.62
C ILE A 234 -0.35 8.49 5.27
N GLU A 235 -1.18 8.43 4.21
CA GLU A 235 -0.74 8.23 2.84
C GLU A 235 -0.68 9.56 2.07
N HIS A 236 0.29 9.71 1.17
CA HIS A 236 0.49 10.83 0.25
C HIS A 236 0.96 12.13 0.88
N ILE A 237 0.22 12.70 1.82
CA ILE A 237 0.49 13.99 2.49
C ILE A 237 0.93 15.06 1.47
N ALA A 238 0.10 15.24 0.43
CA ALA A 238 0.46 16.10 -0.70
C ALA A 238 0.38 17.59 -0.39
N CYS A 239 -0.23 17.98 0.72
CA CYS A 239 -0.42 19.37 1.16
C CYS A 239 -1.08 20.25 0.08
N PHE A 240 -2.10 19.72 -0.61
CA PHE A 240 -2.78 20.45 -1.68
C PHE A 240 -3.68 21.55 -1.13
N ILE A 241 -3.60 22.70 -1.79
CA ILE A 241 -4.57 23.79 -1.71
C ILE A 241 -4.97 24.18 -3.13
N ARG A 242 -6.14 24.81 -3.27
CA ARG A 242 -6.51 25.48 -4.52
C ARG A 242 -6.15 26.95 -4.44
N ASN A 243 -5.27 27.40 -5.31
CA ASN A 243 -4.95 28.80 -5.46
C ASN A 243 -6.20 29.55 -5.97
N ARG A 244 -6.62 30.57 -5.22
CA ARG A 244 -7.85 31.32 -5.53
C ARG A 244 -7.73 32.26 -6.73
N GLU A 245 -6.51 32.65 -7.10
CA GLU A 245 -6.27 33.59 -8.19
C GLU A 245 -6.29 32.90 -9.55
N ASN A 246 -5.66 31.72 -9.65
CA ASN A 246 -5.49 31.00 -10.92
C ASN A 246 -6.30 29.70 -11.00
N GLY A 247 -6.94 29.26 -9.89
CA GLY A 247 -7.72 28.03 -9.83
C GLY A 247 -6.89 26.73 -9.85
N LEU A 248 -5.57 26.82 -9.84
CA LEU A 248 -4.68 25.65 -9.90
C LEU A 248 -4.53 24.96 -8.53
N LEU A 249 -4.26 23.67 -8.56
CA LEU A 249 -3.94 22.88 -7.39
C LEU A 249 -2.43 23.03 -7.11
N GLU A 250 -2.11 23.56 -5.94
CA GLU A 250 -0.73 23.83 -5.51
C GLU A 250 -0.39 23.00 -4.27
N ARG A 251 0.90 22.77 -4.03
CA ARG A 251 1.43 22.16 -2.82
C ARG A 251 1.95 23.24 -1.90
N VAL A 252 1.33 23.37 -0.72
CA VAL A 252 1.77 24.34 0.29
C VAL A 252 2.08 23.59 1.59
N TYR A 253 3.34 23.58 1.94
CA TYR A 253 3.80 23.01 3.20
C TYR A 253 3.60 24.01 4.33
N GLU A 254 2.92 23.57 5.39
CA GLU A 254 2.62 24.37 6.58
C GLU A 254 3.44 23.85 7.79
N PRO A 255 4.66 24.35 8.00
CA PRO A 255 5.61 23.81 9.00
C PRO A 255 5.04 23.88 10.43
N GLU A 256 4.27 24.92 10.75
CA GLU A 256 3.67 25.09 12.08
C GLU A 256 2.63 24.01 12.41
N VAL A 257 1.85 23.59 11.40
CA VAL A 257 0.91 22.47 11.57
C VAL A 257 1.68 21.17 11.76
N MET A 258 2.68 20.92 10.94
CA MET A 258 3.50 19.69 11.04
C MET A 258 4.25 19.62 12.38
N ALA A 259 4.77 20.75 12.86
CA ALA A 259 5.50 20.81 14.13
C ALA A 259 4.64 20.42 15.35
N ARG A 260 3.32 20.67 15.32
CA ARG A 260 2.41 20.26 16.41
C ARG A 260 2.39 18.76 16.64
N TYR A 261 2.71 17.98 15.62
CA TYR A 261 2.70 16.52 15.66
C TYR A 261 4.09 15.91 15.69
N ALA A 262 5.14 16.74 15.74
CA ALA A 262 6.51 16.28 15.88
C ALA A 262 6.68 15.45 17.16
N GLY A 263 7.31 14.27 17.03
CA GLY A 263 7.48 13.34 18.15
C GLY A 263 6.36 12.32 18.34
N GLN A 264 5.20 12.47 17.70
CA GLN A 264 4.21 11.42 17.67
C GLN A 264 4.67 10.29 16.73
N LYS A 265 4.64 9.06 17.24
CA LYS A 265 5.03 7.88 16.44
C LYS A 265 3.88 7.48 15.52
N ARG A 266 3.98 7.80 14.24
CA ARG A 266 3.07 7.39 13.17
C ARG A 266 3.88 6.99 11.94
N TYR A 267 3.25 6.23 11.05
CA TYR A 267 3.84 5.86 9.77
C TYR A 267 3.35 6.80 8.67
N PHE A 268 4.23 7.06 7.71
CA PHE A 268 3.92 7.90 6.54
C PHE A 268 4.33 7.19 5.26
N MET A 269 3.45 7.19 4.26
CA MET A 269 3.74 6.63 2.94
C MET A 269 3.52 7.71 1.88
N MET A 270 4.61 8.16 1.26
CA MET A 270 4.61 9.33 0.38
C MET A 270 4.24 9.00 -1.09
N GLY A 271 4.29 7.74 -1.52
CA GLY A 271 3.91 7.33 -2.88
C GLY A 271 4.70 7.99 -4.00
N LEU A 272 6.00 8.24 -3.82
CA LEU A 272 6.82 9.03 -4.75
C LEU A 272 6.87 8.46 -6.18
N SER A 273 6.83 7.14 -6.35
CA SER A 273 6.89 6.50 -7.67
C SER A 273 5.76 6.94 -8.61
N ALA A 274 4.54 7.10 -8.08
CA ALA A 274 3.40 7.58 -8.87
C ALA A 274 3.64 9.00 -9.40
N GLY A 275 4.28 9.87 -8.61
CA GLY A 275 4.66 11.20 -9.03
C GLY A 275 5.68 11.21 -10.17
N TYR A 276 6.69 10.34 -10.11
CA TYR A 276 7.70 10.23 -11.17
C TYR A 276 7.10 9.72 -12.48
N HIS A 277 6.28 8.69 -12.46
CA HIS A 277 5.62 8.17 -13.66
C HIS A 277 4.67 9.20 -14.28
N ASN A 278 3.89 9.90 -13.48
CA ASN A 278 3.04 11.00 -13.96
C ASN A 278 3.87 12.11 -14.63
N LEU A 279 5.05 12.43 -14.09
CA LEU A 279 5.93 13.45 -14.66
C LEU A 279 6.51 13.01 -16.02
N ASP A 280 6.90 11.75 -16.15
CA ASP A 280 7.42 11.19 -17.41
C ASP A 280 6.33 11.07 -18.48
N ASP A 281 5.13 10.67 -18.11
CA ASP A 281 3.96 10.63 -19.00
C ASP A 281 3.54 12.04 -19.42
N PHE A 282 3.65 13.03 -18.54
CA PHE A 282 3.48 14.42 -18.87
C PHE A 282 4.50 14.88 -19.92
N ARG A 283 5.79 14.63 -19.70
CA ARG A 283 6.88 15.01 -20.62
C ARG A 283 6.75 14.33 -21.98
N SER A 284 6.23 13.11 -21.99
CA SER A 284 6.00 12.34 -23.23
C SER A 284 4.66 12.63 -23.92
N GLY A 285 3.83 13.52 -23.38
CA GLY A 285 2.52 13.90 -23.93
C GLY A 285 1.43 12.82 -23.80
N LYS A 286 1.64 11.78 -23.00
CA LYS A 286 0.68 10.69 -22.79
C LYS A 286 -0.45 11.05 -21.82
N LEU A 287 -0.27 12.06 -20.99
CA LEU A 287 -1.29 12.51 -20.04
C LEU A 287 -2.31 13.43 -20.70
N GLY A 288 -3.59 13.11 -20.56
CA GLY A 288 -4.69 13.98 -21.00
C GLY A 288 -4.74 15.30 -20.20
N LYS A 289 -5.49 16.29 -20.72
CA LYS A 289 -5.59 17.66 -20.15
C LYS A 289 -5.88 17.71 -18.64
N ILE A 290 -6.72 16.81 -18.13
CA ILE A 290 -7.10 16.78 -16.69
C ILE A 290 -5.91 16.40 -15.81
N THR A 291 -4.99 15.58 -16.30
CA THR A 291 -3.80 15.16 -15.55
C THR A 291 -2.69 16.21 -15.66
N LEU A 292 -2.65 16.98 -16.75
CA LEU A 292 -1.73 18.11 -16.97
C LEU A 292 -1.86 19.23 -15.93
N GLU A 293 -3.08 19.56 -15.52
CA GLU A 293 -3.34 20.53 -14.45
C GLU A 293 -2.87 20.07 -13.07
N LYS A 294 -2.61 18.78 -12.92
CA LYS A 294 -2.27 18.13 -11.65
C LYS A 294 -0.75 17.94 -11.45
N VAL A 295 0.04 18.11 -12.49
CA VAL A 295 1.50 17.86 -12.46
C VAL A 295 2.29 19.18 -12.48
N LYS A 296 1.66 20.30 -12.84
CA LYS A 296 2.24 21.62 -12.72
C LYS A 296 2.20 22.08 -11.27
#